data_6db19703bd68f55c0d5d58dfac1db042
#
_entry.id   6db19703bd68f55c0d5d58dfac1db042
#
_cell.length_a   1.000
_cell.length_b   1.000
_cell.length_c   1.000
_cell.angle_alpha   90.00
_cell.angle_beta   90.00
_cell.angle_gamma   90.00
#
_symmetry.space_group_name_H-M   'P 1'
#
loop_
_entity.id
_entity.type
_entity.pdbx_description
1 polymer ?
#
loop_
_entity_poly.entity_id
_entity_poly.type
_entity_poly.pdbx_seq_one_letter_code
_entity_poly.pdbx_strand_id
1 'polypeptide(L)'
;MLKCITFDGDAATLDSLMSYLEKLDKVLEEIHEALQKKQTEQFLFVKEGNRMVRLQPEDILFLEGYGDYVKIHRTNGKLLLSQVSLKRFENCLVGQPFCRVHRSYIVAIAHINYIEHKRIRIGKELIPISDSYLPSLMDRISDL
;
A
#
# COMPACT_ATOMS: atom_id res chain seq x y z
N MET A 1 -42.32 14.87 -39.45
CA MET A 1 -41.13 15.07 -39.14
C MET A 1 -40.34 13.91 -38.62
N LEU A 2 -39.21 13.98 -39.06
CA LEU A 2 -38.24 13.19 -38.57
C LEU A 2 -38.25 12.96 -37.08
N LYS A 3 -38.68 13.94 -36.36
CA LYS A 3 -38.64 13.91 -34.95
C LYS A 3 -39.39 12.80 -34.29
N CYS A 4 -40.61 12.50 -34.74
CA CYS A 4 -41.37 11.47 -34.11
C CYS A 4 -40.71 10.12 -34.20
N ILE A 5 -40.18 9.83 -35.33
CA ILE A 5 -39.45 8.59 -35.54
C ILE A 5 -38.16 8.61 -34.76
N THR A 6 -37.51 9.74 -34.81
CA THR A 6 -36.25 9.93 -34.10
C THR A 6 -36.48 9.83 -32.59
N PHE A 7 -37.57 10.38 -32.07
CA PHE A 7 -37.86 10.28 -30.66
C PHE A 7 -38.07 8.87 -30.20
N ASP A 8 -38.79 8.08 -30.96
CA ASP A 8 -39.04 6.69 -30.59
C ASP A 8 -37.72 5.92 -30.61
N GLY A 9 -36.91 6.15 -31.61
CA GLY A 9 -35.60 5.54 -31.67
C GLY A 9 -34.68 6.06 -30.57
N ASP A 10 -34.70 7.34 -30.34
CA ASP A 10 -33.86 7.95 -29.30
C ASP A 10 -34.23 7.48 -27.91
N ALA A 11 -35.53 7.32 -27.62
CA ALA A 11 -35.96 6.81 -26.35
C ALA A 11 -35.48 5.40 -26.09
N ALA A 12 -35.60 4.53 -27.09
CA ALA A 12 -35.11 3.18 -27.00
C ALA A 12 -33.58 3.14 -26.83
N THR A 13 -32.88 4.01 -27.55
CA THR A 13 -31.43 4.13 -27.47
C THR A 13 -31.01 4.66 -26.10
N LEU A 14 -31.69 5.65 -25.57
CA LEU A 14 -31.45 6.18 -24.24
C LEU A 14 -31.65 5.14 -23.15
N ASP A 15 -32.71 4.38 -23.24
CA ASP A 15 -32.96 3.29 -22.29
C ASP A 15 -31.85 2.25 -22.33
N SER A 16 -31.37 1.91 -23.53
CA SER A 16 -30.25 0.99 -23.70
C SER A 16 -28.96 1.56 -23.13
N LEU A 17 -28.69 2.84 -23.34
CA LEU A 17 -27.54 3.52 -22.81
C LEU A 17 -27.58 3.62 -21.28
N MET A 18 -28.75 3.95 -20.73
CA MET A 18 -28.94 4.00 -19.29
C MET A 18 -28.71 2.65 -18.63
N SER A 19 -29.24 1.59 -19.23
CA SER A 19 -29.00 0.23 -18.77
C SER A 19 -27.53 -0.14 -18.84
N TYR A 20 -26.83 0.31 -19.87
CA TYR A 20 -25.41 0.07 -20.05
C TYR A 20 -24.60 0.79 -18.97
N LEU A 21 -24.95 2.05 -18.71
CA LEU A 21 -24.29 2.85 -17.67
C LEU A 21 -24.50 2.26 -16.28
N GLU A 22 -25.70 1.79 -15.98
CA GLU A 22 -25.99 1.12 -14.73
C GLU A 22 -25.14 -0.14 -14.55
N LYS A 23 -24.97 -0.91 -15.60
CA LYS A 23 -24.09 -2.08 -15.58
C LYS A 23 -22.62 -1.72 -15.36
N LEU A 24 -22.17 -0.63 -16.00
CA LEU A 24 -20.81 -0.15 -15.83
C LEU A 24 -20.56 0.32 -14.41
N ASP A 25 -21.48 1.09 -13.84
CA ASP A 25 -21.38 1.55 -12.45
C ASP A 25 -21.34 0.36 -11.49
N LYS A 26 -22.16 -0.64 -11.72
CA LYS A 26 -22.18 -1.84 -10.90
C LYS A 26 -20.86 -2.60 -10.98
N VAL A 27 -20.30 -2.73 -12.17
CA VAL A 27 -18.99 -3.37 -12.37
C VAL A 27 -17.89 -2.59 -11.68
N LEU A 28 -17.91 -1.26 -11.77
CA LEU A 28 -16.96 -0.39 -11.09
C LEU A 28 -17.05 -0.53 -9.58
N GLU A 29 -18.27 -0.59 -9.03
CA GLU A 29 -18.47 -0.83 -7.60
C GLU A 29 -17.91 -2.19 -7.17
N GLU A 30 -18.18 -3.23 -7.94
CA GLU A 30 -17.66 -4.57 -7.67
C GLU A 30 -16.14 -4.60 -7.69
N ILE A 31 -15.51 -3.93 -8.65
CA ILE A 31 -14.07 -3.80 -8.73
C ILE A 31 -13.52 -3.03 -7.52
N HIS A 32 -14.19 -1.94 -7.16
CA HIS A 32 -13.79 -1.12 -6.03
C HIS A 32 -13.88 -1.90 -4.71
N GLU A 33 -14.95 -2.62 -4.50
CA GLU A 33 -15.12 -3.50 -3.34
C GLU A 33 -14.07 -4.61 -3.31
N ALA A 34 -13.80 -5.23 -4.45
CA ALA A 34 -12.77 -6.26 -4.56
C ALA A 34 -11.38 -5.71 -4.23
N LEU A 35 -11.07 -4.49 -4.71
CA LEU A 35 -9.81 -3.82 -4.40
C LEU A 35 -9.71 -3.46 -2.92
N GLN A 36 -10.80 -2.96 -2.32
CA GLN A 36 -10.83 -2.66 -0.90
C GLN A 36 -10.68 -3.93 -0.05
N LYS A 37 -11.36 -5.00 -0.42
CA LYS A 37 -11.20 -6.31 0.23
C LYS A 37 -9.77 -6.80 0.14
N LYS A 38 -9.14 -6.66 -1.01
CA LYS A 38 -7.75 -7.03 -1.19
C LYS A 38 -6.84 -6.23 -0.26
N GLN A 39 -7.11 -4.95 -0.08
CA GLN A 39 -6.35 -4.09 0.82
C GLN A 39 -6.57 -4.44 2.29
N THR A 40 -7.79 -4.83 2.68
CA THR A 40 -8.12 -5.18 4.05
C THR A 40 -7.76 -6.63 4.40
N GLU A 41 -7.68 -7.51 3.42
CA GLU A 41 -7.36 -8.92 3.62
C GLU A 41 -5.87 -9.24 3.45
N GLN A 42 -5.04 -8.25 3.14
CA GLN A 42 -3.60 -8.47 3.00
C GLN A 42 -2.93 -8.50 4.36
N PHE A 43 -2.89 -9.69 4.92
CA PHE A 43 -2.12 -9.97 6.11
C PHE A 43 -0.77 -10.53 5.72
N LEU A 44 0.24 -10.20 6.49
CA LEU A 44 1.53 -10.84 6.40
C LEU A 44 1.67 -11.84 7.54
N PHE A 45 2.06 -13.05 7.21
CA PHE A 45 2.42 -14.04 8.22
C PHE A 45 3.94 -14.10 8.32
N VAL A 46 4.44 -13.77 9.48
CA VAL A 46 5.87 -13.69 9.73
C VAL A 46 6.25 -14.74 10.77
N LYS A 47 7.29 -15.48 10.46
CA LYS A 47 7.78 -16.52 11.36
C LYS A 47 8.62 -15.90 12.47
N GLU A 48 8.20 -16.11 13.70
CA GLU A 48 8.94 -15.74 14.91
C GLU A 48 9.16 -16.99 15.74
N GLY A 49 10.39 -17.52 15.75
CA GLY A 49 10.68 -18.77 16.41
C GLY A 49 9.87 -19.92 15.82
N ASN A 50 9.05 -20.58 16.64
CA ASN A 50 8.22 -21.70 16.23
C ASN A 50 6.79 -21.32 15.86
N ARG A 51 6.45 -20.04 15.85
CA ARG A 51 5.09 -19.58 15.57
C ARG A 51 5.03 -18.66 14.37
N MET A 52 3.88 -18.65 13.73
CA MET A 52 3.57 -17.72 12.65
C MET A 52 2.71 -16.59 13.22
N VAL A 53 3.19 -15.36 13.14
CA VAL A 53 2.48 -14.18 13.64
C VAL A 53 1.85 -13.45 12.47
N ARG A 54 0.56 -13.16 12.59
CA ARG A 54 -0.15 -12.38 11.59
C ARG A 54 0.11 -10.90 11.82
N LEU A 55 0.55 -10.21 10.77
CA LEU A 55 0.78 -8.77 10.79
C LEU A 55 -0.10 -8.08 9.77
N GLN A 56 -0.67 -6.96 10.16
CA GLN A 56 -1.29 -6.05 9.22
C GLN A 56 -0.25 -5.03 8.77
N PRO A 57 -0.12 -4.76 7.46
CA PRO A 57 0.86 -3.76 7.00
C PRO A 57 0.68 -2.40 7.67
N GLU A 58 -0.54 -2.05 8.04
CA GLU A 58 -0.86 -0.79 8.70
C GLU A 58 -0.24 -0.66 10.09
N ASP A 59 0.02 -1.79 10.75
CA ASP A 59 0.60 -1.82 12.08
C ASP A 59 2.13 -1.75 12.07
N ILE A 60 2.74 -1.80 10.90
CA ILE A 60 4.19 -1.75 10.74
C ILE A 60 4.65 -0.30 10.59
N LEU A 61 5.53 0.14 11.46
CA LEU A 61 6.17 1.44 11.36
C LEU A 61 7.35 1.41 10.38
N PHE A 62 8.27 0.51 10.62
CA PHE A 62 9.42 0.29 9.75
C PHE A 62 10.06 -1.07 10.05
N LEU A 63 10.87 -1.50 9.12
CA LEU A 63 11.65 -2.74 9.21
C LEU A 63 13.13 -2.40 9.26
N GLU A 64 13.84 -3.03 10.17
CA GLU A 64 15.26 -2.82 10.38
C GLU A 64 16.02 -4.13 10.25
N GLY A 65 17.00 -4.17 9.35
CA GLY A 65 17.88 -5.32 9.23
C GLY A 65 18.84 -5.38 10.40
N TYR A 66 18.91 -6.52 11.07
CA TYR A 66 19.76 -6.75 12.22
C TYR A 66 20.42 -8.11 12.12
N GLY A 67 21.61 -8.15 11.49
CA GLY A 67 22.29 -9.41 11.23
C GLY A 67 21.45 -10.36 10.39
N ASP A 68 21.25 -11.57 10.91
CA ASP A 68 20.43 -12.58 10.25
C ASP A 68 18.93 -12.38 10.47
N TYR A 69 18.53 -11.34 11.23
CA TYR A 69 17.17 -11.06 11.59
C TYR A 69 16.71 -9.74 11.03
N VAL A 70 15.41 -9.58 10.96
CA VAL A 70 14.76 -8.30 10.67
C VAL A 70 13.91 -7.93 11.88
N LYS A 71 14.12 -6.74 12.40
CA LYS A 71 13.30 -6.18 13.48
C LYS A 71 12.12 -5.48 12.85
N ILE A 72 10.93 -5.91 13.24
CA ILE A 72 9.68 -5.28 12.78
C ILE A 72 9.18 -4.39 13.90
N HIS A 73 9.25 -3.09 13.69
CA HIS A 73 8.75 -2.09 14.64
C HIS A 73 7.28 -1.85 14.36
N ARG A 74 6.45 -2.05 15.37
CA ARG A 74 4.99 -1.96 15.23
C ARG A 74 4.42 -0.78 15.99
N THR A 75 3.22 -0.36 15.59
CA THR A 75 2.51 0.75 16.23
C THR A 75 2.18 0.50 17.69
N ASN A 76 2.01 -0.77 18.08
CA ASN A 76 1.74 -1.14 19.47
C ASN A 76 2.98 -1.13 20.36
N GLY A 77 4.13 -0.73 19.84
CA GLY A 77 5.39 -0.69 20.58
C GLY A 77 6.08 -2.03 20.74
N LYS A 78 5.48 -3.10 20.30
CA LYS A 78 6.07 -4.43 20.39
C LYS A 78 6.98 -4.71 19.20
N LEU A 79 8.18 -5.19 19.51
CA LEU A 79 9.16 -5.56 18.50
C LEU A 79 8.98 -7.02 18.12
N LEU A 80 9.01 -7.30 16.83
CA LEU A 80 8.96 -8.65 16.32
C LEU A 80 10.27 -8.94 15.59
N LEU A 81 10.90 -10.08 15.88
CA LEU A 81 12.12 -10.52 15.22
C LEU A 81 11.80 -11.64 14.24
N SER A 82 12.21 -11.48 13.01
CA SER A 82 12.00 -12.49 11.96
C SER A 82 13.31 -12.82 11.26
N GLN A 83 13.46 -14.05 10.82
CA GLN A 83 14.61 -14.48 10.03
C GLN A 83 14.41 -14.23 8.53
N VAL A 84 13.30 -13.65 8.13
CA VAL A 84 13.03 -13.30 6.74
C VAL A 84 13.88 -12.09 6.35
N SER A 85 14.50 -12.14 5.17
CA SER A 85 15.35 -11.05 4.69
C SER A 85 14.54 -9.80 4.34
N LEU A 86 15.19 -8.63 4.42
CA LEU A 86 14.58 -7.37 3.99
C LEU A 86 14.14 -7.42 2.53
N LYS A 87 14.93 -8.05 1.67
CA LYS A 87 14.60 -8.17 0.25
C LYS A 87 13.30 -8.93 0.05
N ARG A 88 13.08 -9.98 0.82
CA ARG A 88 11.83 -10.75 0.76
C ARG A 88 10.65 -9.92 1.25
N PHE A 89 10.83 -9.14 2.31
CA PHE A 89 9.80 -8.20 2.77
C PHE A 89 9.51 -7.16 1.70
N GLU A 90 10.53 -6.61 1.07
CA GLU A 90 10.38 -5.65 -0.01
C GLU A 90 9.51 -6.22 -1.13
N ASN A 91 9.75 -7.46 -1.52
CA ASN A 91 8.96 -8.15 -2.55
C ASN A 91 7.51 -8.39 -2.10
N CYS A 92 7.31 -8.75 -0.84
CA CYS A 92 5.97 -8.98 -0.30
C CYS A 92 5.17 -7.69 -0.13
N LEU A 93 5.85 -6.56 0.04
CA LEU A 93 5.22 -5.26 0.27
C LEU A 93 5.09 -4.42 -1.01
N VAL A 94 5.34 -5.02 -2.17
CA VAL A 94 5.14 -4.34 -3.46
C VAL A 94 3.67 -3.94 -3.59
N GLY A 95 3.44 -2.69 -3.98
CA GLY A 95 2.09 -2.14 -4.08
C GLY A 95 1.51 -1.63 -2.76
N GLN A 96 2.20 -1.84 -1.65
CA GLN A 96 1.84 -1.28 -0.35
C GLN A 96 2.59 0.05 -0.13
N PRO A 97 2.13 0.89 0.81
CA PRO A 97 2.78 2.17 1.08
C PRO A 97 4.07 2.01 1.91
N PHE A 98 4.99 1.23 1.39
CA PHE A 98 6.31 1.01 1.97
C PHE A 98 7.38 1.38 0.97
N CYS A 99 8.49 1.88 1.47
CA CYS A 99 9.62 2.25 0.63
C CYS A 99 10.92 1.84 1.29
N ARG A 100 11.80 1.23 0.52
CA ARG A 100 13.15 0.95 0.99
C ARG A 100 13.96 2.23 0.90
N VAL A 101 14.55 2.64 2.02
CA VAL A 101 15.28 3.91 2.13
C VAL A 101 16.75 3.71 2.46
N HIS A 102 17.12 2.50 2.79
CA HIS A 102 18.48 2.13 3.16
C HIS A 102 18.63 0.63 2.96
N ARG A 103 19.89 0.16 2.82
CA ARG A 103 20.14 -1.28 2.71
C ARG A 103 19.57 -2.06 3.91
N SER A 104 19.43 -1.39 5.05
CA SER A 104 18.97 -1.99 6.30
C SER A 104 17.60 -1.52 6.75
N TYR A 105 16.90 -0.66 5.99
CA TYR A 105 15.63 -0.10 6.42
C TYR A 105 14.59 -0.05 5.32
N ILE A 106 13.39 -0.47 5.68
CA ILE A 106 12.16 -0.25 4.88
C ILE A 106 11.20 0.50 5.79
N VAL A 107 10.62 1.59 5.30
CA VAL A 107 9.72 2.43 6.10
C VAL A 107 8.30 2.42 5.56
N ALA A 108 7.34 2.54 6.45
CA ALA A 108 5.94 2.77 6.08
C ALA A 108 5.75 4.26 5.81
N ILE A 109 5.42 4.62 4.58
CA ILE A 109 5.27 6.01 4.17
C ILE A 109 4.20 6.73 4.99
N ALA A 110 3.11 6.03 5.33
CA ALA A 110 2.01 6.59 6.11
C ALA A 110 2.40 7.00 7.53
N HIS A 111 3.48 6.45 8.07
CA HIS A 111 3.93 6.74 9.42
C HIS A 111 5.09 7.72 9.50
N ILE A 112 5.52 8.27 8.38
CA ILE A 112 6.59 9.27 8.35
C ILE A 112 6.08 10.57 8.94
N ASN A 113 6.73 11.05 9.99
CA ASN A 113 6.40 12.34 10.60
C ASN A 113 7.00 13.50 9.79
N TYR A 114 8.28 13.41 9.50
CA TYR A 114 8.98 14.38 8.65
C TYR A 114 10.30 13.78 8.14
N ILE A 115 10.85 14.42 7.13
CA ILE A 115 12.15 14.06 6.56
C ILE A 115 13.04 15.31 6.64
N GLU A 116 14.20 15.17 7.25
CA GLU A 116 15.16 16.26 7.41
C GLU A 116 16.58 15.72 7.37
N HIS A 117 17.45 16.38 6.61
CA HIS A 117 18.88 16.02 6.51
C HIS A 117 19.11 14.54 6.17
N LYS A 118 18.37 14.02 5.20
CA LYS A 118 18.44 12.61 4.78
C LYS A 118 18.11 11.63 5.91
N ARG A 119 17.27 12.04 6.82
CA ARG A 119 16.77 11.20 7.90
C ARG A 119 15.26 11.29 7.97
N ILE A 120 14.66 10.14 8.28
CA ILE A 120 13.21 10.03 8.43
C ILE A 120 12.88 9.90 9.89
N ARG A 121 11.97 10.76 10.35
CA ARG A 121 11.44 10.65 11.71
C ARG A 121 10.16 9.82 11.70
N ILE A 122 10.18 8.72 12.42
CA ILE A 122 9.00 7.90 12.68
C ILE A 122 8.91 7.69 14.19
N GLY A 123 7.93 8.34 14.82
CA GLY A 123 7.81 8.31 16.26
C GLY A 123 9.05 8.87 16.94
N LYS A 124 9.75 8.03 17.69
CA LYS A 124 10.97 8.40 18.40
C LYS A 124 12.24 8.07 17.61
N GLU A 125 12.11 7.35 16.52
CA GLU A 125 13.25 6.83 15.78
C GLU A 125 13.62 7.73 14.61
N LEU A 126 14.93 7.86 14.37
CA LEU A 126 15.47 8.52 13.20
C LEU A 126 16.10 7.46 12.29
N ILE A 127 15.62 7.40 11.06
CA ILE A 127 16.04 6.39 10.09
C ILE A 127 16.85 7.05 9.00
N PRO A 128 18.08 6.60 8.74
CA PRO A 128 18.91 7.20 7.69
C PRO A 128 18.41 6.82 6.29
N ILE A 129 18.59 7.74 5.36
CA ILE A 129 18.28 7.51 3.94
C ILE A 129 19.61 7.42 3.19
N SER A 130 19.84 6.31 2.49
CA SER A 130 20.99 6.21 1.59
C SER A 130 20.75 7.02 0.33
N ASP A 131 21.82 7.60 -0.20
CA ASP A 131 21.76 8.40 -1.43
C ASP A 131 21.17 7.62 -2.61
N SER A 132 21.46 6.32 -2.68
CA SER A 132 20.95 5.46 -3.75
C SER A 132 19.43 5.23 -3.67
N TYR A 133 18.84 5.33 -2.50
CA TYR A 133 17.41 5.12 -2.30
C TYR A 133 16.62 6.42 -2.22
N LEU A 134 17.28 7.55 -2.07
CA LEU A 134 16.62 8.85 -1.92
C LEU A 134 15.72 9.20 -3.11
N PRO A 135 16.15 9.04 -4.39
CA PRO A 135 15.27 9.37 -5.52
C PRO A 135 13.97 8.57 -5.52
N SER A 136 14.03 7.28 -5.22
CA SER A 136 12.82 6.43 -5.17
C SER A 136 11.85 6.89 -4.10
N LEU A 137 12.36 7.26 -2.92
CA LEU A 137 11.54 7.77 -1.85
C LEU A 137 10.88 9.09 -2.23
N MET A 138 11.66 10.02 -2.80
CA MET A 138 11.15 11.32 -3.20
C MET A 138 10.10 11.22 -4.29
N ASP A 139 10.25 10.29 -5.22
CA ASP A 139 9.25 10.04 -6.25
C ASP A 139 7.91 9.59 -5.66
N ARG A 140 7.95 8.84 -4.58
CA ARG A 140 6.74 8.31 -3.96
C ARG A 140 6.03 9.31 -3.05
N ILE A 141 6.72 10.34 -2.57
CA ILE A 141 6.16 11.32 -1.63
C ILE A 141 6.03 12.71 -2.21
N SER A 142 6.46 12.95 -3.44
CA SER A 142 6.56 14.28 -4.03
C SER A 142 5.30 14.77 -4.73
N ASP A 143 4.15 14.20 -4.43
CA ASP A 143 2.89 14.52 -5.11
C ASP A 143 2.22 15.82 -4.61
N LEU A 144 2.91 16.63 -3.92
CA LEU A 144 2.37 17.92 -3.47
C LEU A 144 2.92 19.07 -4.31
#